data_b2eae1d0095cbbbae31f31f8ac05e0c9
#
_entry.id   b2eae1d0095cbbbae31f31f8ac05e0c9
#
_cell.length_a   1.000
_cell.length_b   1.000
_cell.length_c   1.000
_cell.angle_alpha   90.00
_cell.angle_beta   90.00
_cell.angle_gamma   90.00
#
_symmetry.space_group_name_H-M   'P 1'
#
loop_
_entity.id
_entity.type
_entity.pdbx_description
1 polymer ?
#
loop_
_entity_poly.entity_id
_entity_poly.type
_entity_poly.pdbx_seq_one_letter_code
_entity_poly.pdbx_strand_id
1 'polypeptide(L)'
;RQAVVDGRQLIKIAQRAGYRKISVLGISLGSWVAGLIAAHDPAVDKASLLLTGGDLAEMVWTGGAMRHIRASLDGKIELSDLRRAWAPLNLESYVGKLARPALDVQILLATRDRVVLPTVSERLVQRLEGAGTSLNVERLNCGHYSLTLPPYIITTGMRASRFLSR
;
A
#
# COMPACT_ATOMS: atom_id res chain seq x y z
N ARG A 1 -0.29 10.56 -9.54
CA ARG A 1 -1.56 11.28 -9.29
C ARG A 1 -2.67 10.75 -10.19
N GLN A 2 -2.43 10.60 -11.50
CA GLN A 2 -3.47 10.20 -12.46
C GLN A 2 -4.13 8.87 -12.07
N ALA A 3 -3.37 7.83 -11.76
CA ALA A 3 -3.92 6.51 -11.37
C ALA A 3 -4.89 6.58 -10.17
N VAL A 4 -4.65 7.48 -9.21
CA VAL A 4 -5.57 7.68 -8.07
C VAL A 4 -6.86 8.37 -8.53
N VAL A 5 -6.75 9.36 -9.42
CA VAL A 5 -7.91 10.05 -10.00
C VAL A 5 -8.78 9.06 -10.79
N ASP A 6 -8.15 8.27 -11.65
CA ASP A 6 -8.83 7.27 -12.50
C ASP A 6 -9.51 6.19 -11.64
N GLY A 7 -8.80 5.69 -10.60
CA GLY A 7 -9.37 4.73 -9.66
C GLY A 7 -10.62 5.28 -8.94
N ARG A 8 -10.60 6.55 -8.53
CA ARG A 8 -11.77 7.20 -7.92
C ARG A 8 -12.91 7.44 -8.93
N GLN A 9 -12.60 7.65 -10.20
CA GLN A 9 -13.64 7.70 -11.24
C GLN A 9 -14.30 6.33 -11.45
N LEU A 10 -13.49 5.25 -11.45
CA LEU A 10 -14.03 3.88 -11.53
C LEU A 10 -14.95 3.55 -10.33
N ILE A 11 -14.61 4.02 -9.12
CA ILE A 11 -15.49 3.89 -7.95
C ILE A 11 -16.84 4.56 -8.21
N LYS A 12 -16.85 5.79 -8.73
CA LYS A 12 -18.09 6.50 -9.06
C LYS A 12 -18.93 5.76 -10.11
N ILE A 13 -18.28 5.15 -11.11
CA ILE A 13 -18.96 4.34 -12.12
C ILE A 13 -19.59 3.11 -11.46
N ALA A 14 -18.86 2.40 -10.61
CA ALA A 14 -19.38 1.24 -9.88
C ALA A 14 -20.60 1.62 -9.00
N GLN A 15 -20.52 2.73 -8.26
CA GLN A 15 -21.64 3.22 -7.46
C GLN A 15 -22.87 3.54 -8.30
N ARG A 16 -22.69 4.18 -9.47
CA ARG A 16 -23.79 4.47 -10.43
C ARG A 16 -24.39 3.19 -11.00
N ALA A 17 -23.58 2.13 -11.13
CA ALA A 17 -24.05 0.80 -11.54
C ALA A 17 -24.73 0.01 -10.41
N GLY A 18 -24.89 0.62 -9.21
CA GLY A 18 -25.62 0.02 -8.09
C GLY A 18 -24.76 -0.77 -7.09
N TYR A 19 -23.44 -0.83 -7.29
CA TYR A 19 -22.56 -1.47 -6.31
C TYR A 19 -22.46 -0.63 -5.05
N ARG A 20 -22.75 -1.26 -3.90
CA ARG A 20 -22.77 -0.59 -2.59
C ARG A 20 -21.50 -0.85 -1.78
N LYS A 21 -20.85 -1.99 -1.97
CA LYS A 21 -19.59 -2.36 -1.32
C LYS A 21 -18.45 -2.19 -2.30
N ILE A 22 -17.50 -1.36 -1.95
CA ILE A 22 -16.34 -1.04 -2.78
C ILE A 22 -15.08 -1.48 -2.03
N SER A 23 -14.30 -2.32 -2.68
CA SER A 23 -13.02 -2.74 -2.16
C SER A 23 -11.91 -2.42 -3.16
N VAL A 24 -10.72 -2.11 -2.64
CA VAL A 24 -9.53 -1.89 -3.46
C VAL A 24 -8.43 -2.88 -3.07
N LEU A 25 -7.71 -3.36 -4.07
CA LEU A 25 -6.54 -4.21 -3.88
C LEU A 25 -5.38 -3.67 -4.71
N GLY A 26 -4.20 -3.67 -4.12
CA GLY A 26 -2.98 -3.29 -4.82
C GLY A 26 -1.77 -4.08 -4.37
N ILE A 27 -0.85 -4.31 -5.30
CA ILE A 27 0.40 -5.05 -5.05
C ILE A 27 1.58 -4.14 -5.39
N SER A 28 2.59 -4.10 -4.51
CA SER A 28 3.81 -3.30 -4.69
C SER A 28 3.44 -1.83 -4.96
N LEU A 29 3.90 -1.20 -6.04
CA LEU A 29 3.52 0.17 -6.38
C LEU A 29 1.99 0.36 -6.45
N GLY A 30 1.25 -0.66 -6.90
CA GLY A 30 -0.22 -0.65 -6.90
C GLY A 30 -0.82 -0.55 -5.50
N SER A 31 -0.13 -1.01 -4.45
CA SER A 31 -0.60 -0.88 -3.06
C SER A 31 -0.59 0.58 -2.58
N TRP A 32 0.38 1.39 -3.00
CA TRP A 32 0.35 2.84 -2.75
C TRP A 32 -0.83 3.51 -3.44
N VAL A 33 -1.09 3.15 -4.70
CA VAL A 33 -2.26 3.68 -5.43
C VAL A 33 -3.55 3.29 -4.72
N ALA A 34 -3.72 2.01 -4.37
CA ALA A 34 -4.90 1.51 -3.65
C ALA A 34 -5.06 2.17 -2.27
N GLY A 35 -3.96 2.30 -1.52
CA GLY A 35 -3.96 2.97 -0.21
C GLY A 35 -4.31 4.46 -0.31
N LEU A 36 -3.79 5.16 -1.31
CA LEU A 36 -4.16 6.57 -1.57
C LEU A 36 -5.62 6.71 -2.00
N ILE A 37 -6.14 5.79 -2.82
CA ILE A 37 -7.57 5.77 -3.16
C ILE A 37 -8.39 5.57 -1.89
N ALA A 38 -8.05 4.57 -1.07
CA ALA A 38 -8.75 4.29 0.18
C ALA A 38 -8.69 5.48 1.16
N ALA A 39 -7.56 6.17 1.25
CA ALA A 39 -7.42 7.36 2.10
C ALA A 39 -8.25 8.56 1.64
N HIS A 40 -8.53 8.68 0.34
CA HIS A 40 -9.18 9.86 -0.24
C HIS A 40 -10.60 9.62 -0.72
N ASP A 41 -11.06 8.39 -0.77
CA ASP A 41 -12.43 8.06 -1.18
C ASP A 41 -13.18 7.34 -0.05
N PRO A 42 -14.18 8.02 0.57
CA PRO A 42 -14.94 7.44 1.68
C PRO A 42 -15.83 6.27 1.26
N ALA A 43 -16.05 6.06 -0.02
CA ALA A 43 -16.83 4.95 -0.54
C ALA A 43 -16.08 3.60 -0.50
N VAL A 44 -14.77 3.61 -0.19
CA VAL A 44 -14.00 2.38 -0.04
C VAL A 44 -14.24 1.80 1.34
N ASP A 45 -14.77 0.58 1.39
CA ASP A 45 -15.03 -0.18 2.61
C ASP A 45 -13.83 -1.03 3.03
N LYS A 46 -13.07 -1.55 2.05
CA LYS A 46 -11.92 -2.42 2.31
C LYS A 46 -10.74 -2.10 1.40
N ALA A 47 -9.55 -2.13 1.98
CA ALA A 47 -8.30 -1.98 1.25
C ALA A 47 -7.34 -3.14 1.56
N SER A 48 -6.98 -3.93 0.54
CA SER A 48 -5.95 -4.98 0.66
C SER A 48 -4.67 -4.51 0.00
N LEU A 49 -3.64 -4.26 0.83
CA LEU A 49 -2.37 -3.67 0.43
C LEU A 49 -1.26 -4.72 0.55
N LEU A 50 -0.80 -5.23 -0.58
CA LEU A 50 0.20 -6.28 -0.65
C LEU A 50 1.57 -5.70 -0.96
N LEU A 51 2.60 -6.11 -0.23
CA LEU A 51 3.98 -5.64 -0.40
C LEU A 51 4.07 -4.11 -0.37
N THR A 52 3.38 -3.51 0.59
CA THR A 52 3.27 -2.07 0.78
C THR A 52 4.29 -1.55 1.79
N GLY A 53 4.52 -0.25 1.76
CA GLY A 53 5.22 0.51 2.80
C GLY A 53 4.59 1.88 2.95
N GLY A 54 5.01 2.62 3.97
CA GLY A 54 4.44 3.92 4.27
C GLY A 54 5.13 5.09 3.58
N ASP A 55 6.44 4.99 3.37
CA ASP A 55 7.30 6.03 2.82
C ASP A 55 7.85 5.61 1.46
N LEU A 56 7.27 6.14 0.39
CA LEU A 56 7.67 5.85 -0.98
C LEU A 56 9.08 6.40 -1.30
N ALA A 57 9.43 7.54 -0.71
CA ALA A 57 10.75 8.14 -0.88
C ALA A 57 11.85 7.25 -0.27
N GLU A 58 11.61 6.74 0.93
CA GLU A 58 12.53 5.81 1.58
C GLU A 58 12.63 4.49 0.82
N MET A 59 11.52 3.95 0.33
CA MET A 59 11.52 2.75 -0.49
C MET A 59 12.42 2.91 -1.73
N VAL A 60 12.33 4.03 -2.42
CA VAL A 60 13.20 4.32 -3.58
C VAL A 60 14.66 4.51 -3.14
N TRP A 61 14.88 5.10 -1.97
CA TRP A 61 16.21 5.39 -1.46
C TRP A 61 16.96 4.15 -0.97
N THR A 62 16.26 3.21 -0.35
CA THR A 62 16.83 2.03 0.31
C THR A 62 16.61 0.73 -0.45
N GLY A 63 15.59 0.66 -1.30
CA GLY A 63 15.21 -0.56 -2.02
C GLY A 63 16.24 -0.97 -3.07
N GLY A 64 16.70 -2.21 -3.00
CA GLY A 64 17.73 -2.73 -3.88
C GLY A 64 17.39 -2.66 -5.36
N ALA A 65 16.11 -2.80 -5.72
CA ALA A 65 15.63 -2.70 -7.11
C ALA A 65 15.64 -1.27 -7.65
N MET A 66 15.65 -0.26 -6.75
CA MET A 66 15.59 1.16 -7.12
C MET A 66 16.96 1.85 -7.19
N ARG A 67 18.05 1.09 -7.11
CA ARG A 67 19.43 1.65 -7.11
C ARG A 67 19.72 2.57 -8.28
N HIS A 68 19.19 2.29 -9.46
CA HIS A 68 19.37 3.11 -10.65
C HIS A 68 18.66 4.47 -10.52
N ILE A 69 17.47 4.51 -9.87
CA ILE A 69 16.78 5.77 -9.59
C ILE A 69 17.55 6.56 -8.54
N ARG A 70 17.94 5.90 -7.45
CA ARG A 70 18.77 6.54 -6.41
C ARG A 70 20.05 7.14 -7.00
N ALA A 71 20.77 6.38 -7.82
CA ALA A 71 22.00 6.87 -8.44
C ALA A 71 21.81 8.14 -9.31
N SER A 72 20.63 8.31 -9.91
CA SER A 72 20.29 9.52 -10.66
C SER A 72 20.03 10.76 -9.78
N LEU A 73 19.71 10.53 -8.50
CA LEU A 73 19.40 11.55 -7.49
C LEU A 73 20.58 11.85 -6.58
N ASP A 74 21.51 10.91 -6.46
CA ASP A 74 22.65 10.97 -5.56
C ASP A 74 23.53 12.21 -5.86
N GLY A 75 23.92 12.93 -4.82
CA GLY A 75 24.65 14.19 -4.92
C GLY A 75 23.82 15.39 -5.42
N LYS A 76 22.52 15.21 -5.77
CA LYS A 76 21.63 16.29 -6.22
C LYS A 76 20.61 16.67 -5.17
N ILE A 77 20.09 15.68 -4.45
CA ILE A 77 19.08 15.87 -3.40
C ILE A 77 19.34 14.88 -2.26
N GLU A 78 18.86 15.22 -1.08
CA GLU A 78 18.88 14.34 0.08
C GLU A 78 17.55 13.58 0.24
N LEU A 79 17.55 12.47 0.99
CA LEU A 79 16.33 11.72 1.29
C LEU A 79 15.24 12.60 1.94
N SER A 80 15.66 13.55 2.78
CA SER A 80 14.75 14.51 3.43
C SER A 80 14.02 15.39 2.41
N ASP A 81 14.69 15.79 1.34
CA ASP A 81 14.10 16.59 0.26
C ASP A 81 13.10 15.77 -0.54
N LEU A 82 13.47 14.52 -0.85
CA LEU A 82 12.59 13.59 -1.55
C LEU A 82 11.33 13.29 -0.72
N ARG A 83 11.49 13.08 0.59
CA ARG A 83 10.36 12.88 1.51
C ARG A 83 9.41 14.07 1.52
N ARG A 84 9.92 15.30 1.57
CA ARG A 84 9.09 16.51 1.51
C ARG A 84 8.35 16.61 0.18
N ALA A 85 9.05 16.43 -0.93
CA ALA A 85 8.48 16.50 -2.26
C ALA A 85 7.41 15.42 -2.51
N TRP A 86 7.62 14.22 -1.96
CA TRP A 86 6.75 13.06 -2.14
C TRP A 86 5.79 12.81 -0.97
N ALA A 87 5.73 13.69 0.03
CA ALA A 87 4.78 13.58 1.13
C ALA A 87 3.33 13.29 0.69
N PRO A 88 2.82 13.89 -0.41
CA PRO A 88 1.49 13.57 -0.92
C PRO A 88 1.34 12.16 -1.48
N LEU A 89 2.43 11.41 -1.68
CA LEU A 89 2.44 10.02 -2.16
C LEU A 89 2.66 9.01 -1.02
N ASN A 90 3.08 9.46 0.15
CA ASN A 90 3.38 8.61 1.28
C ASN A 90 2.12 8.24 2.05
N LEU A 91 1.86 6.94 2.23
CA LEU A 91 0.71 6.46 3.01
C LEU A 91 0.78 6.88 4.47
N GLU A 92 1.98 7.03 5.02
CA GLU A 92 2.18 7.54 6.38
C GLU A 92 1.61 8.95 6.60
N SER A 93 1.50 9.75 5.54
CA SER A 93 0.87 11.09 5.61
C SER A 93 -0.65 11.02 5.79
N TYR A 94 -1.26 9.85 5.57
CA TYR A 94 -2.70 9.67 5.57
C TYR A 94 -3.20 8.63 6.57
N VAL A 95 -2.38 8.29 7.57
CA VAL A 95 -2.73 7.30 8.60
C VAL A 95 -4.09 7.61 9.25
N GLY A 96 -4.35 8.87 9.62
CA GLY A 96 -5.64 9.25 10.20
C GLY A 96 -6.84 9.06 9.25
N LYS A 97 -6.63 9.16 7.93
CA LYS A 97 -7.69 8.89 6.95
C LYS A 97 -7.89 7.39 6.73
N LEU A 98 -6.82 6.61 6.84
CA LEU A 98 -6.87 5.15 6.76
C LEU A 98 -7.43 4.51 8.04
N ALA A 99 -7.38 5.22 9.17
CA ALA A 99 -7.92 4.80 10.45
C ALA A 99 -9.42 5.13 10.63
N ARG A 100 -10.12 5.59 9.58
CA ARG A 100 -11.56 5.86 9.72
C ARG A 100 -12.36 4.59 10.02
N PRO A 101 -13.42 4.66 10.87
CA PRO A 101 -14.16 3.48 11.35
C PRO A 101 -14.81 2.62 10.25
N ALA A 102 -15.13 3.22 9.09
CA ALA A 102 -15.79 2.53 7.98
C ALA A 102 -14.81 1.90 6.98
N LEU A 103 -13.52 1.79 7.30
CA LEU A 103 -12.52 1.19 6.44
C LEU A 103 -11.78 0.06 7.14
N ASP A 104 -11.89 -1.14 6.59
CA ASP A 104 -11.03 -2.26 6.97
C ASP A 104 -9.78 -2.28 6.09
N VAL A 105 -8.62 -2.42 6.70
CA VAL A 105 -7.35 -2.47 5.99
C VAL A 105 -6.69 -3.83 6.20
N GLN A 106 -6.25 -4.47 5.13
CA GLN A 106 -5.37 -5.64 5.17
C GLN A 106 -4.01 -5.26 4.63
N ILE A 107 -2.95 -5.66 5.32
CA ILE A 107 -1.57 -5.55 4.86
C ILE A 107 -0.94 -6.94 4.81
N LEU A 108 -0.44 -7.35 3.64
CA LEU A 108 0.38 -8.54 3.48
C LEU A 108 1.83 -8.13 3.21
N LEU A 109 2.72 -8.54 4.09
CA LEU A 109 4.16 -8.24 4.05
C LEU A 109 4.97 -9.47 3.68
N ALA A 110 6.08 -9.26 2.98
CA ALA A 110 7.11 -10.27 2.78
C ALA A 110 8.28 -10.00 3.72
N THR A 111 8.57 -10.94 4.63
CA THR A 111 9.59 -10.75 5.68
C THR A 111 11.03 -10.71 5.16
N ARG A 112 11.25 -11.15 3.92
CA ARG A 112 12.55 -11.11 3.22
C ARG A 112 12.51 -10.20 1.98
N ASP A 113 11.65 -9.18 2.01
CA ASP A 113 11.54 -8.22 0.92
C ASP A 113 12.80 -7.35 0.84
N ARG A 114 13.35 -7.21 -0.36
CA ARG A 114 14.53 -6.37 -0.66
C ARG A 114 14.17 -5.20 -1.59
N VAL A 115 12.90 -5.07 -1.95
CA VAL A 115 12.37 -3.95 -2.75
C VAL A 115 11.69 -2.96 -1.82
N VAL A 116 10.69 -3.42 -1.07
CA VAL A 116 10.09 -2.68 0.03
C VAL A 116 10.61 -3.30 1.33
N LEU A 117 11.59 -2.67 1.95
CA LEU A 117 12.21 -3.23 3.14
C LEU A 117 11.19 -3.48 4.25
N PRO A 118 11.29 -4.61 4.98
CA PRO A 118 10.37 -4.92 6.08
C PRO A 118 10.25 -3.78 7.11
N THR A 119 11.33 -3.05 7.37
CA THR A 119 11.33 -1.89 8.26
C THR A 119 10.39 -0.77 7.82
N VAL A 120 10.29 -0.52 6.51
CA VAL A 120 9.39 0.51 5.95
C VAL A 120 7.93 0.05 6.04
N SER A 121 7.69 -1.23 5.83
CA SER A 121 6.35 -1.84 5.93
C SER A 121 5.86 -1.91 7.38
N GLU A 122 6.69 -2.40 8.29
CA GLU A 122 6.35 -2.53 9.72
C GLU A 122 6.10 -1.17 10.38
N ARG A 123 6.83 -0.14 9.97
CA ARG A 123 6.59 1.21 10.48
C ARG A 123 5.18 1.71 10.07
N LEU A 124 4.72 1.42 8.85
CA LEU A 124 3.35 1.74 8.44
C LEU A 124 2.34 0.97 9.31
N VAL A 125 2.57 -0.33 9.52
CA VAL A 125 1.72 -1.17 10.39
C VAL A 125 1.60 -0.54 11.78
N GLN A 126 2.73 -0.26 12.43
CA GLN A 126 2.76 0.35 13.77
C GLN A 126 1.99 1.67 13.84
N ARG A 127 2.12 2.52 12.81
CA ARG A 127 1.39 3.78 12.76
C ARG A 127 -0.12 3.60 12.59
N LEU A 128 -0.54 2.62 11.79
CA LEU A 128 -1.95 2.30 11.61
C LEU A 128 -2.56 1.68 12.86
N GLU A 129 -1.84 0.76 13.53
CA GLU A 129 -2.23 0.19 14.82
C GLU A 129 -2.37 1.27 15.88
N GLY A 130 -1.36 2.16 16.00
CA GLY A 130 -1.38 3.28 16.94
C GLY A 130 -2.51 4.30 16.68
N ALA A 131 -3.02 4.36 15.46
CA ALA A 131 -4.17 5.20 15.09
C ALA A 131 -5.53 4.50 15.29
N GLY A 132 -5.55 3.23 15.72
CA GLY A 132 -6.78 2.48 15.94
C GLY A 132 -7.46 1.98 14.66
N THR A 133 -6.69 1.77 13.58
CA THR A 133 -7.21 1.24 12.32
C THR A 133 -7.77 -0.17 12.50
N SER A 134 -8.92 -0.49 11.87
CA SER A 134 -9.35 -1.88 11.68
C SER A 134 -8.37 -2.58 10.75
N LEU A 135 -7.36 -3.24 11.32
CA LEU A 135 -6.18 -3.70 10.60
C LEU A 135 -5.99 -5.21 10.70
N ASN A 136 -5.84 -5.87 9.56
CA ASN A 136 -5.42 -7.27 9.45
C ASN A 136 -4.01 -7.32 8.86
N VAL A 137 -3.04 -7.83 9.60
CA VAL A 137 -1.64 -7.92 9.16
C VAL A 137 -1.22 -9.36 8.99
N GLU A 138 -0.68 -9.68 7.83
CA GLU A 138 -0.14 -10.99 7.53
C GLU A 138 1.31 -10.90 7.05
N ARG A 139 2.16 -11.74 7.62
CA ARG A 139 3.60 -11.80 7.33
C ARG A 139 3.91 -13.11 6.63
N LEU A 140 4.44 -13.02 5.41
CA LEU A 140 4.81 -14.18 4.60
C LEU A 140 6.33 -14.32 4.56
N ASN A 141 6.83 -15.52 4.84
CA ASN A 141 8.28 -15.80 4.81
C ASN A 141 8.79 -15.94 3.35
N CYS A 142 8.71 -14.87 2.58
CA CYS A 142 9.12 -14.82 1.19
C CYS A 142 9.80 -13.48 0.85
N GLY A 143 10.33 -13.36 -0.35
CA GLY A 143 10.84 -12.11 -0.93
C GLY A 143 9.77 -11.44 -1.80
N HIS A 144 10.08 -10.23 -2.29
CA HIS A 144 9.16 -9.43 -3.10
C HIS A 144 8.62 -10.20 -4.32
N TYR A 145 9.52 -10.71 -5.14
CA TYR A 145 9.14 -11.42 -6.36
C TYR A 145 8.63 -12.85 -6.11
N SER A 146 8.97 -13.45 -4.97
CA SER A 146 8.47 -14.78 -4.61
C SER A 146 6.96 -14.81 -4.42
N LEU A 147 6.34 -13.65 -4.10
CA LEU A 147 4.90 -13.54 -3.94
C LEU A 147 4.14 -13.89 -5.22
N THR A 148 4.76 -13.72 -6.39
CA THR A 148 4.16 -14.03 -7.70
C THR A 148 4.30 -15.49 -8.10
N LEU A 149 4.97 -16.31 -7.29
CA LEU A 149 5.23 -17.73 -7.56
C LEU A 149 4.44 -18.64 -6.60
N PRO A 150 4.05 -19.87 -7.04
CA PRO A 150 3.51 -20.88 -6.13
C PRO A 150 4.56 -21.26 -5.05
N PRO A 151 4.13 -21.54 -3.80
CA PRO A 151 2.73 -21.53 -3.32
C PRO A 151 2.21 -20.15 -2.90
N TYR A 152 3.06 -19.13 -2.88
CA TYR A 152 2.74 -17.82 -2.29
C TYR A 152 1.61 -17.09 -3.03
N ILE A 153 1.61 -17.10 -4.38
CA ILE A 153 0.55 -16.43 -5.16
C ILE A 153 -0.83 -17.00 -4.83
N ILE A 154 -0.93 -18.32 -4.67
CA ILE A 154 -2.20 -19.00 -4.32
C ILE A 154 -2.63 -18.60 -2.91
N THR A 155 -1.71 -18.74 -1.94
CA THR A 155 -1.97 -18.42 -0.54
C THR A 155 -2.39 -16.96 -0.38
N THR A 156 -1.67 -16.04 -1.03
CA THR A 156 -1.95 -14.61 -0.99
C THR A 156 -3.28 -14.28 -1.63
N GLY A 157 -3.56 -14.85 -2.81
CA GLY A 157 -4.84 -14.68 -3.49
C GLY A 157 -6.02 -15.15 -2.63
N MET A 158 -5.91 -16.33 -2.01
CA MET A 158 -6.93 -16.85 -1.09
C MET A 158 -7.15 -15.95 0.14
N ARG A 159 -6.08 -15.42 0.73
CA ARG A 159 -6.16 -14.55 1.90
C ARG A 159 -6.78 -13.21 1.56
N ALA A 160 -6.34 -12.59 0.46
CA ALA A 160 -6.93 -11.34 -0.02
C ALA A 160 -8.42 -11.52 -0.39
N SER A 161 -8.75 -12.58 -1.14
CA SER A 161 -10.15 -12.89 -1.48
C SER A 161 -11.01 -13.08 -0.25
N ARG A 162 -10.56 -13.86 0.74
CA ARG A 162 -11.28 -14.08 2.00
C ARG A 162 -11.49 -12.79 2.79
N PHE A 163 -10.52 -11.90 2.79
CA PHE A 163 -10.66 -10.59 3.44
C PHE A 163 -11.67 -9.71 2.72
N LEU A 164 -11.60 -9.65 1.39
CA LEU A 164 -12.46 -8.78 0.58
C LEU A 164 -13.92 -9.26 0.52
N SER A 165 -14.18 -10.57 0.67
CA SER A 165 -15.52 -11.17 0.58
C SER A 165 -16.33 -11.14 1.88
N ARG A 166 -15.71 -10.85 3.02
CA ARG A 166 -16.39 -10.68 4.33
C ARG A 166 -17.05 -9.33 4.43
#